data_d5f978aa42ea664b37d27e05c84ab99c
#
_entry.id   d5f978aa42ea664b37d27e05c84ab99c
#
_cell.length_a   1.000
_cell.length_b   1.000
_cell.length_c   1.000
_cell.angle_alpha   90.00
_cell.angle_beta   90.00
_cell.angle_gamma   90.00
#
_symmetry.space_group_name_H-M   'P 1'
#
loop_
_entity.id
_entity.type
_entity.pdbx_description
1 polymer ?
#
loop_
_entity_poly.entity_id
_entity_poly.type
_entity_poly.pdbx_seq_one_letter_code
_entity_poly.pdbx_strand_id
1 'polypeptide(L)'
;MAENEELQEEMSEGETRQKILVADDEASIRRILETRLKMVGYDVVTAEDGEEAVEVFNKTNPDLVVLDVMMPKMDGYGVTREIRRTSDVPIIILTALGDVSERITGLELGADDYVIKPFSPKELEARVKAVLRRTISKDVIIPASASGAPASGSGSSKGSKNIITTGVIKIDTARRQVYRKNERIRLTGMEFSLLELLVNNSGQAYSFIINPQ
;
A
#
# COMPACT_ATOMS: atom_id res chain seq x y z
N MET A 1 -33.48 -30.49 -4.25
CA MET A 1 -33.23 -29.09 -4.58
C MET A 1 -32.59 -28.33 -3.40
N ALA A 2 -32.88 -28.70 -2.17
CA ALA A 2 -32.27 -28.08 -0.98
C ALA A 2 -30.78 -28.41 -0.76
N GLU A 3 -30.34 -29.62 -1.11
CA GLU A 3 -28.95 -30.06 -0.94
C GLU A 3 -27.94 -29.33 -1.84
N ASN A 4 -28.38 -28.77 -2.96
CA ASN A 4 -27.51 -28.00 -3.85
C ASN A 4 -27.35 -26.52 -3.43
N GLU A 5 -28.23 -25.98 -2.61
CA GLU A 5 -28.12 -24.63 -2.07
C GLU A 5 -27.18 -24.61 -0.85
N GLU A 6 -27.22 -25.62 0.01
CA GLU A 6 -26.29 -25.74 1.16
C GLU A 6 -24.82 -25.96 0.71
N LEU A 7 -24.59 -26.70 -0.38
CA LEU A 7 -23.24 -26.90 -0.93
C LEU A 7 -22.67 -25.64 -1.61
N GLN A 8 -23.51 -24.70 -2.02
CA GLN A 8 -23.06 -23.42 -2.58
C GLN A 8 -22.74 -22.38 -1.49
N GLU A 9 -23.36 -22.46 -0.32
CA GLU A 9 -23.03 -21.61 0.82
C GLU A 9 -21.72 -22.04 1.50
N GLU A 10 -21.45 -23.35 1.65
CA GLU A 10 -20.19 -23.85 2.26
C GLU A 10 -18.94 -23.57 1.39
N MET A 11 -19.07 -23.41 0.06
CA MET A 11 -17.93 -23.05 -0.80
C MET A 11 -17.58 -21.55 -0.78
N SER A 12 -18.36 -20.70 -0.11
CA SER A 12 -18.13 -19.26 -0.01
C SER A 12 -17.37 -18.81 1.25
N GLU A 13 -17.15 -19.68 2.22
CA GLU A 13 -16.52 -19.33 3.50
C GLU A 13 -14.98 -19.39 3.52
N GLY A 14 -14.31 -19.63 2.38
CA GLY A 14 -12.85 -19.85 2.32
C GLY A 14 -11.99 -18.69 1.84
N GLU A 15 -12.52 -17.68 1.16
CA GLU A 15 -11.74 -16.52 0.71
C GLU A 15 -12.07 -15.27 1.53
N THR A 16 -11.24 -15.00 2.52
CA THR A 16 -11.26 -13.70 3.23
C THR A 16 -11.02 -12.59 2.21
N ARG A 17 -12.11 -11.92 1.79
CA ARG A 17 -12.02 -10.77 0.89
C ARG A 17 -11.25 -9.65 1.57
N GLN A 18 -10.35 -9.02 0.83
CA GLN A 18 -9.64 -7.85 1.35
C GLN A 18 -10.62 -6.71 1.60
N LYS A 19 -10.50 -6.09 2.77
CA LYS A 19 -11.36 -5.02 3.23
C LYS A 19 -10.75 -3.66 2.96
N ILE A 20 -11.52 -2.76 2.37
CA ILE A 20 -11.10 -1.40 2.05
C ILE A 20 -11.98 -0.41 2.82
N LEU A 21 -11.35 0.51 3.55
CA LEU A 21 -12.03 1.67 4.10
C LEU A 21 -11.98 2.82 3.07
N VAL A 22 -13.13 3.40 2.76
CA VAL A 22 -13.24 4.59 1.91
C VAL A 22 -13.86 5.73 2.74
N ALA A 23 -13.09 6.80 2.95
CA ALA A 23 -13.54 8.00 3.64
C ALA A 23 -13.51 9.21 2.71
N ASP A 24 -14.65 9.86 2.55
CA ASP A 24 -14.86 11.05 1.71
C ASP A 24 -16.15 11.72 2.20
N ASP A 25 -16.22 13.03 2.31
CA ASP A 25 -17.43 13.72 2.79
C ASP A 25 -18.56 13.74 1.75
N GLU A 26 -18.23 13.55 0.47
CA GLU A 26 -19.19 13.51 -0.61
C GLU A 26 -19.84 12.11 -0.75
N ALA A 27 -21.10 11.98 -0.38
CA ALA A 27 -21.85 10.71 -0.43
C ALA A 27 -21.89 10.06 -1.82
N SER A 28 -21.88 10.86 -2.87
CA SER A 28 -21.86 10.41 -4.26
C SER A 28 -20.56 9.69 -4.61
N ILE A 29 -19.42 10.24 -4.19
CA ILE A 29 -18.09 9.65 -4.37
C ILE A 29 -18.00 8.35 -3.58
N ARG A 30 -18.36 8.37 -2.28
CA ARG A 30 -18.38 7.14 -1.45
C ARG A 30 -19.15 6.03 -2.11
N ARG A 31 -20.37 6.31 -2.57
CA ARG A 31 -21.25 5.30 -3.21
C ARG A 31 -20.69 4.74 -4.52
N ILE A 32 -20.10 5.60 -5.35
CA ILE A 32 -19.48 5.18 -6.60
C ILE A 32 -18.28 4.27 -6.33
N LEU A 33 -17.41 4.64 -5.41
CA LEU A 33 -16.23 3.87 -5.05
C LEU A 33 -16.58 2.56 -4.38
N GLU A 34 -17.52 2.58 -3.43
CA GLU A 34 -18.04 1.38 -2.78
C GLU A 34 -18.58 0.38 -3.81
N THR A 35 -19.48 0.84 -4.69
CA THR A 35 -20.05 -0.01 -5.73
C THR A 35 -18.97 -0.61 -6.62
N ARG A 36 -18.02 0.22 -7.07
CA ARG A 36 -16.95 -0.23 -7.96
C ARG A 36 -16.03 -1.25 -7.31
N LEU A 37 -15.60 -1.01 -6.08
CA LEU A 37 -14.68 -1.88 -5.37
C LEU A 37 -15.36 -3.21 -4.97
N LYS A 38 -16.63 -3.16 -4.56
CA LYS A 38 -17.42 -4.40 -4.32
C LYS A 38 -17.57 -5.26 -5.57
N MET A 39 -17.81 -4.64 -6.74
CA MET A 39 -17.92 -5.36 -8.02
C MET A 39 -16.65 -6.12 -8.40
N VAL A 40 -15.49 -5.70 -7.94
CA VAL A 40 -14.21 -6.36 -8.22
C VAL A 40 -13.72 -7.26 -7.09
N GLY A 41 -14.60 -7.52 -6.10
CA GLY A 41 -14.40 -8.56 -5.09
C GLY A 41 -13.83 -8.09 -3.75
N TYR A 42 -13.80 -6.78 -3.48
CA TYR A 42 -13.41 -6.25 -2.17
C TYR A 42 -14.61 -6.12 -1.22
N ASP A 43 -14.36 -6.27 0.07
CA ASP A 43 -15.26 -5.78 1.11
C ASP A 43 -14.99 -4.29 1.33
N VAL A 44 -16.06 -3.48 1.41
CA VAL A 44 -15.91 -2.03 1.54
C VAL A 44 -16.70 -1.54 2.72
N VAL A 45 -16.03 -0.79 3.59
CA VAL A 45 -16.61 0.02 4.65
C VAL A 45 -16.38 1.49 4.35
N THR A 46 -17.30 2.35 4.75
CA THR A 46 -17.24 3.78 4.42
C THR A 46 -17.29 4.64 5.67
N ALA A 47 -16.76 5.86 5.58
CA ALA A 47 -16.86 6.91 6.58
C ALA A 47 -17.14 8.25 5.89
N GLU A 48 -17.88 9.16 6.55
CA GLU A 48 -18.26 10.45 5.99
C GLU A 48 -17.41 11.63 6.52
N ASP A 49 -16.62 11.38 7.53
CA ASP A 49 -15.67 12.35 8.08
C ASP A 49 -14.43 11.66 8.67
N GLY A 50 -13.45 12.46 9.07
CA GLY A 50 -12.18 11.92 9.53
C GLY A 50 -12.23 11.27 10.91
N GLU A 51 -13.12 11.71 11.82
CA GLU A 51 -13.28 11.05 13.13
C GLU A 51 -13.93 9.68 12.95
N GLU A 52 -14.99 9.60 12.16
CA GLU A 52 -15.62 8.34 11.81
C GLU A 52 -14.63 7.40 11.08
N ALA A 53 -13.78 7.94 10.21
CA ALA A 53 -12.76 7.14 9.52
C ALA A 53 -11.81 6.44 10.51
N VAL A 54 -11.34 7.14 11.56
CA VAL A 54 -10.51 6.56 12.61
C VAL A 54 -11.28 5.50 13.41
N GLU A 55 -12.56 5.76 13.75
CA GLU A 55 -13.38 4.79 14.47
C GLU A 55 -13.61 3.51 13.65
N VAL A 56 -14.00 3.66 12.38
CA VAL A 56 -14.24 2.54 11.47
C VAL A 56 -12.94 1.76 11.23
N PHE A 57 -11.83 2.45 11.08
CA PHE A 57 -10.51 1.82 10.96
C PHE A 57 -10.21 0.91 12.17
N ASN A 58 -10.36 1.43 13.39
CA ASN A 58 -10.09 0.68 14.61
C ASN A 58 -11.04 -0.51 14.83
N LYS A 59 -12.29 -0.39 14.37
CA LYS A 59 -13.30 -1.46 14.50
C LYS A 59 -13.15 -2.57 13.48
N THR A 60 -12.71 -2.23 12.25
CA THR A 60 -12.80 -3.15 11.11
C THR A 60 -11.47 -3.69 10.63
N ASN A 61 -10.33 -3.09 11.04
CA ASN A 61 -8.98 -3.43 10.62
C ASN A 61 -8.87 -3.66 9.10
N PRO A 62 -9.09 -2.63 8.28
CA PRO A 62 -9.06 -2.78 6.82
C PRO A 62 -7.64 -3.08 6.31
N ASP A 63 -7.55 -3.73 5.14
CA ASP A 63 -6.31 -4.03 4.45
C ASP A 63 -5.75 -2.86 3.65
N LEU A 64 -6.60 -1.86 3.36
CA LEU A 64 -6.24 -0.61 2.68
C LEU A 64 -7.21 0.49 3.06
N VAL A 65 -6.71 1.72 3.12
CA VAL A 65 -7.51 2.92 3.40
C VAL A 65 -7.43 3.89 2.23
N VAL A 66 -8.58 4.41 1.79
CA VAL A 66 -8.70 5.50 0.81
C VAL A 66 -9.29 6.70 1.54
N LEU A 67 -8.58 7.82 1.54
CA LEU A 67 -8.95 9.02 2.30
C LEU A 67 -9.04 10.24 1.38
N ASP A 68 -10.14 10.96 1.45
CA ASP A 68 -10.15 12.35 0.95
C ASP A 68 -9.35 13.25 1.89
N VAL A 69 -8.66 14.23 1.32
CA VAL A 69 -7.98 15.26 2.12
C VAL A 69 -8.98 16.18 2.81
N MET A 70 -10.00 16.62 2.07
CA MET A 70 -10.92 17.66 2.52
C MET A 70 -12.17 17.05 3.19
N MET A 71 -12.02 16.61 4.42
CA MET A 71 -13.13 16.09 5.21
C MET A 71 -13.39 16.96 6.44
N PRO A 72 -14.65 17.03 6.93
CA PRO A 72 -14.99 17.72 8.17
C PRO A 72 -14.43 16.99 9.39
N LYS A 73 -14.40 17.67 10.52
CA LYS A 73 -13.92 17.25 11.84
C LYS A 73 -12.42 16.96 11.86
N MET A 74 -11.93 16.06 11.02
CA MET A 74 -10.52 15.73 10.86
C MET A 74 -10.21 15.53 9.37
N ASP A 75 -9.19 16.21 8.85
CA ASP A 75 -8.76 16.07 7.48
C ASP A 75 -8.06 14.72 7.21
N GLY A 76 -7.91 14.33 5.95
CA GLY A 76 -7.28 13.05 5.59
C GLY A 76 -5.83 12.93 6.04
N TYR A 77 -5.12 14.03 6.20
CA TYR A 77 -3.75 14.05 6.74
C TYR A 77 -3.75 13.76 8.24
N GLY A 78 -4.72 14.30 8.98
CA GLY A 78 -4.94 14.02 10.40
C GLY A 78 -5.26 12.54 10.63
N VAL A 79 -6.17 11.99 9.82
CA VAL A 79 -6.51 10.55 9.83
C VAL A 79 -5.27 9.70 9.53
N THR A 80 -4.50 10.05 8.51
CA THR A 80 -3.25 9.34 8.16
C THR A 80 -2.28 9.31 9.32
N ARG A 81 -2.08 10.46 9.98
CA ARG A 81 -1.19 10.59 11.13
C ARG A 81 -1.65 9.71 12.30
N GLU A 82 -2.96 9.68 12.56
CA GLU A 82 -3.52 8.87 13.64
C GLU A 82 -3.37 7.37 13.37
N ILE A 83 -3.68 6.92 12.16
CA ILE A 83 -3.49 5.52 11.74
C ILE A 83 -2.02 5.12 11.83
N ARG A 84 -1.09 5.96 11.39
CA ARG A 84 0.35 5.67 11.40
C ARG A 84 0.97 5.51 12.78
N ARG A 85 0.29 5.94 13.85
CA ARG A 85 0.71 5.67 15.23
C ARG A 85 0.67 4.19 15.57
N THR A 86 -0.27 3.46 14.98
CA THR A 86 -0.58 2.07 15.35
C THR A 86 -0.45 1.08 14.21
N SER A 87 -0.46 1.53 12.93
CA SER A 87 -0.54 0.63 11.78
C SER A 87 0.28 1.12 10.58
N ASP A 88 0.83 0.14 9.86
CA ASP A 88 1.48 0.33 8.54
C ASP A 88 0.52 -0.03 7.38
N VAL A 89 -0.81 -0.04 7.62
CA VAL A 89 -1.81 -0.30 6.57
C VAL A 89 -1.60 0.65 5.39
N PRO A 90 -1.67 0.20 4.14
CA PRO A 90 -1.50 1.08 2.99
C PRO A 90 -2.62 2.13 2.93
N ILE A 91 -2.24 3.38 2.63
CA ILE A 91 -3.14 4.53 2.53
C ILE A 91 -2.99 5.18 1.17
N ILE A 92 -4.10 5.36 0.48
CA ILE A 92 -4.22 6.15 -0.75
C ILE A 92 -4.96 7.44 -0.42
N ILE A 93 -4.38 8.59 -0.73
CA ILE A 93 -5.00 9.89 -0.50
C ILE A 93 -5.64 10.39 -1.80
N LEU A 94 -6.89 10.83 -1.72
CA LEU A 94 -7.60 11.57 -2.78
C LEU A 94 -7.44 13.06 -2.52
N THR A 95 -6.98 13.82 -3.50
CA THR A 95 -6.76 15.26 -3.34
C THR A 95 -7.27 16.04 -4.54
N ALA A 96 -7.89 17.20 -4.31
CA ALA A 96 -8.29 18.14 -5.35
C ALA A 96 -7.11 19.01 -5.86
N LEU A 97 -6.00 19.04 -5.10
CA LEU A 97 -4.93 19.98 -5.31
C LEU A 97 -3.71 19.31 -5.95
N GLY A 98 -3.38 19.80 -7.15
CA GLY A 98 -2.17 19.46 -7.88
C GLY A 98 -0.91 20.17 -7.36
N ASP A 99 -0.97 20.84 -6.21
CA ASP A 99 0.17 21.61 -5.71
C ASP A 99 1.26 20.68 -5.18
N VAL A 100 2.48 20.92 -5.62
CA VAL A 100 3.66 20.13 -5.28
C VAL A 100 3.90 20.13 -3.77
N SER A 101 3.60 21.23 -3.08
CA SER A 101 3.79 21.37 -1.63
C SER A 101 2.88 20.41 -0.82
N GLU A 102 1.62 20.23 -1.23
CA GLU A 102 0.71 19.31 -0.55
C GLU A 102 1.05 17.84 -0.82
N ARG A 103 1.55 17.54 -2.01
CA ARG A 103 2.06 16.21 -2.33
C ARG A 103 3.29 15.87 -1.48
N ILE A 104 4.15 16.84 -1.20
CA ILE A 104 5.30 16.67 -0.31
C ILE A 104 4.82 16.42 1.11
N THR A 105 3.90 17.24 1.63
CA THR A 105 3.34 17.07 2.98
C THR A 105 2.70 15.70 3.18
N GLY A 106 1.93 15.26 2.21
CA GLY A 106 1.30 13.93 2.30
C GLY A 106 2.31 12.78 2.21
N LEU A 107 3.41 12.93 1.46
CA LEU A 107 4.51 11.97 1.41
C LEU A 107 5.23 11.86 2.74
N GLU A 108 5.51 12.99 3.40
CA GLU A 108 6.11 13.06 4.73
C GLU A 108 5.21 12.41 5.79
N LEU A 109 3.89 12.46 5.61
CA LEU A 109 2.91 11.84 6.52
C LEU A 109 2.74 10.33 6.31
N GLY A 110 3.35 9.76 5.28
CA GLY A 110 3.40 8.31 5.10
C GLY A 110 2.27 7.69 4.28
N ALA A 111 1.63 8.45 3.39
CA ALA A 111 0.74 7.87 2.39
C ALA A 111 1.53 7.02 1.36
N ASP A 112 0.90 5.97 0.85
CA ASP A 112 1.51 5.02 -0.09
C ASP A 112 1.25 5.39 -1.55
N ASP A 113 0.16 6.11 -1.85
CA ASP A 113 -0.16 6.64 -3.18
C ASP A 113 -1.10 7.85 -3.08
N TYR A 114 -1.19 8.62 -4.18
CA TYR A 114 -2.04 9.80 -4.33
C TYR A 114 -2.84 9.74 -5.61
N VAL A 115 -4.11 10.17 -5.54
CA VAL A 115 -5.00 10.29 -6.68
C VAL A 115 -5.54 11.71 -6.73
N ILE A 116 -5.34 12.39 -7.85
CA ILE A 116 -5.80 13.77 -8.05
C ILE A 116 -7.25 13.74 -8.55
N LYS A 117 -8.14 14.47 -7.88
CA LYS A 117 -9.51 14.72 -8.35
C LYS A 117 -9.49 15.76 -9.50
N PRO A 118 -10.24 15.55 -10.60
CA PRO A 118 -11.16 14.45 -10.85
C PRO A 118 -10.43 13.19 -11.34
N PHE A 119 -10.83 12.02 -10.87
CA PHE A 119 -10.29 10.72 -11.27
C PHE A 119 -11.40 9.77 -11.75
N SER A 120 -11.04 8.75 -12.49
CA SER A 120 -11.99 7.69 -12.83
C SER A 120 -12.01 6.59 -11.76
N PRO A 121 -13.19 5.97 -11.47
CA PRO A 121 -13.25 4.83 -10.56
C PRO A 121 -12.34 3.66 -10.97
N LYS A 122 -12.09 3.49 -12.27
CA LYS A 122 -11.15 2.49 -12.79
C LYS A 122 -9.69 2.82 -12.45
N GLU A 123 -9.33 4.10 -12.43
CA GLU A 123 -7.98 4.53 -12.04
C GLU A 123 -7.72 4.19 -10.58
N LEU A 124 -8.66 4.54 -9.69
CA LEU A 124 -8.54 4.19 -8.28
C LEU A 124 -8.47 2.67 -8.07
N GLU A 125 -9.32 1.89 -8.73
CA GLU A 125 -9.26 0.43 -8.70
C GLU A 125 -7.87 -0.10 -9.08
N ALA A 126 -7.28 0.41 -10.15
CA ALA A 126 -5.94 -0.02 -10.59
C ALA A 126 -4.87 0.29 -9.53
N ARG A 127 -4.96 1.45 -8.87
CA ARG A 127 -4.04 1.85 -7.79
C ARG A 127 -4.24 1.00 -6.54
N VAL A 128 -5.48 0.75 -6.13
CA VAL A 128 -5.81 -0.17 -5.03
C VAL A 128 -5.19 -1.53 -5.26
N LYS A 129 -5.39 -2.13 -6.44
CA LYS A 129 -4.77 -3.41 -6.81
C LYS A 129 -3.25 -3.37 -6.77
N ALA A 130 -2.65 -2.29 -7.26
CA ALA A 130 -1.20 -2.13 -7.28
C ALA A 130 -0.62 -2.03 -5.86
N VAL A 131 -1.28 -1.27 -4.97
CA VAL A 131 -0.86 -1.08 -3.59
C VAL A 131 -1.02 -2.37 -2.79
N LEU A 132 -2.19 -3.04 -2.86
CA LEU A 132 -2.45 -4.29 -2.16
C LEU A 132 -1.51 -5.42 -2.60
N ARG A 133 -1.23 -5.54 -3.90
CA ARG A 133 -0.25 -6.53 -4.40
C ARG A 133 1.12 -6.37 -3.75
N ARG A 134 1.55 -5.13 -3.49
CA ARG A 134 2.82 -4.84 -2.81
C ARG A 134 2.81 -5.29 -1.35
N THR A 135 1.63 -5.31 -0.72
CA THR A 135 1.46 -5.72 0.68
C THR A 135 1.43 -7.25 0.82
N ILE A 136 0.73 -7.96 -0.06
CA ILE A 136 0.62 -9.45 -0.04
C ILE A 136 1.99 -10.11 -0.26
N SER A 137 2.86 -9.51 -1.06
CA SER A 137 4.24 -10.02 -1.24
C SER A 137 5.08 -9.99 0.05
N LYS A 138 4.58 -9.40 1.14
CA LYS A 138 5.24 -9.39 2.45
C LYS A 138 5.04 -10.70 3.24
N ASP A 139 3.96 -11.46 2.99
CA ASP A 139 3.56 -12.60 3.85
C ASP A 139 3.83 -13.98 3.26
N VAL A 140 4.22 -14.08 1.99
CA VAL A 140 4.58 -15.37 1.40
C VAL A 140 6.01 -15.74 1.76
N ILE A 141 6.18 -16.33 2.93
CA ILE A 141 7.36 -17.13 3.26
C ILE A 141 7.21 -18.45 2.49
N ILE A 142 7.88 -18.57 1.35
CA ILE A 142 8.07 -19.88 0.73
C ILE A 142 9.11 -20.60 1.59
N PRO A 143 8.77 -21.66 2.32
CA PRO A 143 9.76 -22.48 2.99
C PRO A 143 10.63 -23.10 1.90
N ALA A 144 11.92 -22.83 1.95
CA ALA A 144 12.90 -23.51 1.13
C ALA A 144 12.86 -25.01 1.49
N SER A 145 12.14 -25.79 0.70
CA SER A 145 12.15 -27.25 0.78
C SER A 145 13.55 -27.75 0.54
N ALA A 146 14.05 -28.44 1.56
CA ALA A 146 15.30 -29.16 1.49
C ALA A 146 15.26 -30.22 0.40
N SER A 147 16.22 -30.20 -0.50
CA SER A 147 16.71 -31.40 -1.16
C SER A 147 18.22 -31.27 -1.32
N GLY A 148 18.93 -32.13 -0.59
CA GLY A 148 20.37 -32.17 -0.56
C GLY A 148 20.97 -32.84 -1.78
N ALA A 149 22.18 -32.41 -2.10
CA ALA A 149 23.34 -33.24 -2.45
C ALA A 149 24.53 -32.34 -2.77
N PRO A 150 25.78 -32.73 -2.49
CA PRO A 150 26.93 -31.84 -2.52
C PRO A 150 27.63 -31.90 -3.91
N ALA A 151 28.02 -30.74 -4.41
CA ALA A 151 29.06 -30.68 -5.44
C ALA A 151 29.90 -29.42 -5.22
N SER A 152 31.19 -29.66 -5.02
CA SER A 152 32.29 -28.74 -4.98
C SER A 152 32.42 -27.94 -6.27
N GLY A 153 32.64 -26.61 -6.16
CA GLY A 153 32.99 -25.79 -7.33
C GLY A 153 33.03 -24.30 -6.95
N SER A 154 34.21 -23.73 -6.87
CA SER A 154 34.50 -22.33 -6.71
C SER A 154 33.78 -21.46 -7.76
N GLY A 155 33.19 -20.34 -7.33
CA GLY A 155 32.77 -19.31 -8.27
C GLY A 155 31.58 -18.47 -7.82
N SER A 156 31.84 -17.22 -7.44
CA SER A 156 30.96 -16.08 -7.52
C SER A 156 29.51 -16.26 -7.01
N SER A 157 29.25 -15.77 -5.82
CA SER A 157 27.93 -15.69 -5.22
C SER A 157 26.96 -14.88 -6.10
N LYS A 158 26.16 -15.57 -6.92
CA LYS A 158 24.91 -15.02 -7.45
C LYS A 158 23.91 -14.97 -6.31
N GLY A 159 23.99 -13.88 -5.52
CA GLY A 159 22.97 -13.52 -4.56
C GLY A 159 21.60 -13.46 -5.26
N SER A 160 20.56 -13.93 -4.59
CA SER A 160 19.16 -13.81 -5.01
C SER A 160 18.93 -12.48 -5.72
N LYS A 161 18.38 -12.49 -6.93
CA LYS A 161 18.16 -11.31 -7.78
C LYS A 161 17.36 -10.17 -7.11
N ASN A 162 16.84 -10.39 -5.93
CA ASN A 162 15.94 -9.49 -5.21
C ASN A 162 16.54 -8.84 -3.96
N ILE A 163 17.83 -9.08 -3.68
CA ILE A 163 18.49 -8.49 -2.51
C ILE A 163 19.66 -7.62 -2.99
N ILE A 164 19.57 -6.33 -2.68
CA ILE A 164 20.62 -5.36 -2.95
C ILE A 164 21.28 -5.01 -1.61
N THR A 165 22.61 -5.13 -1.54
CA THR A 165 23.37 -4.75 -0.34
C THR A 165 24.28 -3.59 -0.68
N THR A 166 24.13 -2.49 0.03
CA THR A 166 24.94 -1.28 -0.13
C THR A 166 25.47 -0.84 1.23
N GLY A 167 26.72 -1.12 1.49
CA GLY A 167 27.33 -0.84 2.79
C GLY A 167 26.63 -1.56 3.94
N VAL A 168 26.03 -0.80 4.86
CA VAL A 168 25.31 -1.33 6.02
C VAL A 168 23.80 -1.55 5.77
N ILE A 169 23.33 -1.21 4.57
CA ILE A 169 21.93 -1.28 4.19
C ILE A 169 21.72 -2.51 3.31
N LYS A 170 20.72 -3.30 3.64
CA LYS A 170 20.23 -4.44 2.86
C LYS A 170 18.80 -4.18 2.43
N ILE A 171 18.53 -4.23 1.15
CA ILE A 171 17.24 -3.95 0.53
C ILE A 171 16.73 -5.26 -0.09
N ASP A 172 15.61 -5.75 0.41
CA ASP A 172 14.88 -6.85 -0.20
C ASP A 172 13.79 -6.25 -1.10
N THR A 173 14.06 -6.23 -2.41
CA THR A 173 13.15 -5.62 -3.39
C THR A 173 11.88 -6.45 -3.60
N ALA A 174 11.95 -7.77 -3.39
CA ALA A 174 10.77 -8.63 -3.48
C ALA A 174 9.81 -8.40 -2.32
N ARG A 175 10.34 -8.24 -1.11
CA ARG A 175 9.55 -8.00 0.11
C ARG A 175 9.36 -6.52 0.41
N ARG A 176 10.00 -5.63 -0.36
CA ARG A 176 10.03 -4.17 -0.12
C ARG A 176 10.46 -3.83 1.33
N GLN A 177 11.47 -4.50 1.82
CA GLN A 177 11.99 -4.32 3.18
C GLN A 177 13.42 -3.81 3.15
N VAL A 178 13.73 -2.92 4.08
CA VAL A 178 15.06 -2.36 4.25
C VAL A 178 15.57 -2.70 5.64
N TYR A 179 16.83 -3.10 5.68
CA TYR A 179 17.51 -3.42 6.93
C TYR A 179 18.80 -2.61 7.04
N ARG A 180 19.10 -2.10 8.23
CA ARG A 180 20.38 -1.51 8.59
C ARG A 180 20.96 -2.31 9.74
N LYS A 181 22.14 -2.90 9.56
CA LYS A 181 22.78 -3.76 10.58
C LYS A 181 21.84 -4.86 11.12
N ASN A 182 21.04 -5.49 10.26
CA ASN A 182 20.00 -6.48 10.59
C ASN A 182 18.75 -5.96 11.32
N GLU A 183 18.66 -4.67 11.63
CA GLU A 183 17.43 -4.06 12.14
C GLU A 183 16.56 -3.60 10.96
N ARG A 184 15.27 -3.92 11.01
CA ARG A 184 14.33 -3.50 9.98
C ARG A 184 14.04 -2.02 10.10
N ILE A 185 14.23 -1.28 8.99
CA ILE A 185 13.82 0.11 8.86
C ILE A 185 12.42 0.12 8.22
N ARG A 186 11.47 0.78 8.87
CA ARG A 186 10.14 1.01 8.31
C ARG A 186 10.22 2.16 7.32
N LEU A 187 9.83 1.89 6.09
CA LEU A 187 9.69 2.88 5.03
C LEU A 187 8.29 2.79 4.46
N THR A 188 7.72 3.92 4.13
CA THR A 188 6.48 4.00 3.34
C THR A 188 6.71 3.43 1.94
N GLY A 189 5.63 3.12 1.23
CA GLY A 189 5.73 2.60 -0.14
C GLY A 189 6.50 3.52 -1.08
N MET A 190 6.39 4.85 -0.90
CA MET A 190 7.10 5.83 -1.71
C MET A 190 8.56 6.00 -1.32
N GLU A 191 8.88 6.04 -0.04
CA GLU A 191 10.27 6.08 0.44
C GLU A 191 11.04 4.85 -0.04
N PHE A 192 10.39 3.68 0.01
CA PHE A 192 11.00 2.46 -0.54
C PHE A 192 11.23 2.58 -2.04
N SER A 193 10.26 3.08 -2.82
CA SER A 193 10.40 3.24 -4.27
C SER A 193 11.51 4.24 -4.63
N LEU A 194 11.62 5.32 -3.88
CA LEU A 194 12.71 6.28 -4.05
C LEU A 194 14.06 5.65 -3.73
N LEU A 195 14.17 4.92 -2.63
CA LEU A 195 15.38 4.22 -2.25
C LEU A 195 15.79 3.18 -3.30
N GLU A 196 14.84 2.39 -3.81
CA GLU A 196 15.05 1.41 -4.87
C GLU A 196 15.56 2.07 -6.15
N LEU A 197 14.96 3.20 -6.54
CA LEU A 197 15.39 4.00 -7.70
C LEU A 197 16.83 4.49 -7.52
N LEU A 198 17.16 5.05 -6.37
CA LEU A 198 18.48 5.59 -6.08
C LEU A 198 19.56 4.50 -6.07
N VAL A 199 19.25 3.32 -5.53
CA VAL A 199 20.22 2.22 -5.43
C VAL A 199 20.42 1.52 -6.78
N ASN A 200 19.36 1.33 -7.57
CA ASN A 200 19.47 0.76 -8.92
C ASN A 200 20.22 1.66 -9.90
N ASN A 201 20.27 2.96 -9.61
CA ASN A 201 20.99 3.95 -10.40
C ASN A 201 22.20 4.52 -9.64
N SER A 202 22.74 3.78 -8.68
CA SER A 202 23.92 4.20 -7.93
C SER A 202 25.11 4.40 -8.87
N GLY A 203 25.67 5.63 -8.88
CA GLY A 203 26.74 6.06 -9.78
C GLY A 203 26.28 6.99 -10.91
N GLN A 204 24.98 7.24 -11.08
CA GLN A 204 24.49 8.30 -11.96
C GLN A 204 24.15 9.54 -11.13
N ALA A 205 24.72 10.69 -11.49
CA ALA A 205 24.35 11.97 -10.88
C ALA A 205 23.00 12.43 -11.45
N TYR A 206 21.99 12.54 -10.60
CA TYR A 206 20.72 13.19 -10.96
C TYR A 206 20.86 14.69 -10.71
N SER A 207 20.85 15.48 -11.76
CA SER A 207 20.70 16.94 -11.64
C SER A 207 19.19 17.25 -11.57
N PHE A 208 18.72 17.67 -10.41
CA PHE A 208 17.40 18.30 -10.31
C PHE A 208 17.52 19.71 -10.93
N ILE A 209 16.90 19.90 -12.08
CA ILE A 209 16.70 21.24 -12.61
C ILE A 209 15.58 21.87 -11.78
N ILE A 210 15.94 22.62 -10.74
CA ILE A 210 15.04 23.54 -10.09
C ILE A 210 14.90 24.69 -11.08
N ASN A 211 13.74 24.78 -11.73
CA ASN A 211 13.42 25.90 -12.57
C ASN A 211 12.88 27.04 -11.67
N PRO A 212 13.64 28.10 -11.37
CA PRO A 212 13.14 29.20 -10.56
C PRO A 212 12.29 30.09 -11.48
N GLN A 213 10.99 30.12 -11.29
CA GLN A 213 10.14 31.24 -11.68
C GLN A 213 9.39 31.76 -10.47
#